data_ef58c39860335944ce0928b207931dd0
#
_entry.id   ef58c39860335944ce0928b207931dd0
#
_cell.length_a   1.000
_cell.length_b   1.000
_cell.length_c   1.000
_cell.angle_alpha   90.00
_cell.angle_beta   90.00
_cell.angle_gamma   90.00
#
_symmetry.space_group_name_H-M   'P 1'
#
loop_
_entity.id
_entity.type
_entity.pdbx_description
1 polymer ?
#
loop_
_entity_poly.entity_id
_entity_poly.type
_entity_poly.pdbx_seq_one_letter_code
_entity_poly.pdbx_strand_id
1 'polypeptide(L)'
;MSSETAGSRPVPRKRLGRKQKRLLIIAGVGAVLALALALILTALSNQIVFFYTPGDALAKRVAVGQAIRLGGLVRQGSWKKNGDDNTFVLSDGKAEMTVSFKGILPDLFREGQGIVAEGSIGADGVFTATNVLAKHDENYIPKQIVDDLKKRGEWRPDDPQAALESMR
;
A
#
# COMPACT_ATOMS: atom_id res chain seq x y z
N MET A 1 -30.73 -58.24 52.32
CA MET A 1 -30.75 -57.45 51.15
C MET A 1 -29.45 -56.62 51.15
N SER A 2 -28.40 -57.11 50.47
CA SER A 2 -27.08 -56.51 50.48
C SER A 2 -26.90 -55.76 49.10
N SER A 3 -26.82 -54.45 49.19
CA SER A 3 -26.57 -53.60 48.05
C SER A 3 -25.05 -53.52 47.74
N GLU A 4 -24.68 -54.19 46.67
CA GLU A 4 -23.32 -54.24 46.15
C GLU A 4 -22.97 -52.91 45.46
N THR A 5 -22.06 -52.15 46.10
CA THR A 5 -21.56 -50.88 45.57
C THR A 5 -20.53 -51.17 44.46
N ALA A 6 -20.92 -51.00 43.22
CA ALA A 6 -20.03 -51.12 42.05
C ALA A 6 -18.93 -50.05 42.10
N GLY A 7 -17.73 -50.47 42.53
CA GLY A 7 -16.54 -49.64 42.51
C GLY A 7 -16.10 -49.27 41.08
N SER A 8 -16.13 -48.00 40.72
CA SER A 8 -15.62 -47.48 39.47
C SER A 8 -14.10 -47.67 39.39
N ARG A 9 -13.65 -48.53 38.48
CA ARG A 9 -12.22 -48.78 38.23
C ARG A 9 -11.57 -47.51 37.66
N PRO A 10 -10.46 -47.01 38.25
CA PRO A 10 -9.77 -45.86 37.73
C PRO A 10 -9.13 -46.20 36.37
N VAL A 11 -9.41 -45.37 35.34
CA VAL A 11 -8.83 -45.50 34.00
C VAL A 11 -7.33 -45.20 34.08
N PRO A 12 -6.45 -46.15 33.65
CA PRO A 12 -4.99 -45.91 33.72
C PRO A 12 -4.59 -44.74 32.81
N ARG A 13 -4.15 -43.64 33.41
CA ARG A 13 -3.51 -42.54 32.68
C ARG A 13 -2.16 -43.01 32.13
N LYS A 14 -2.08 -43.21 30.79
CA LYS A 14 -0.83 -43.53 30.09
C LYS A 14 0.21 -42.42 30.38
N ARG A 15 1.20 -42.75 31.22
CA ARG A 15 2.33 -41.83 31.44
C ARG A 15 3.20 -41.84 30.19
N LEU A 16 3.28 -40.69 29.49
CA LEU A 16 4.14 -40.49 28.34
C LEU A 16 5.61 -40.78 28.70
N GLY A 17 6.27 -41.64 27.92
CA GLY A 17 7.68 -41.96 28.08
C GLY A 17 8.57 -40.72 27.96
N ARG A 18 9.75 -40.73 28.59
CA ARG A 18 10.71 -39.60 28.53
C ARG A 18 11.05 -39.16 27.09
N LYS A 19 11.12 -40.10 26.16
CA LYS A 19 11.34 -39.80 24.70
C LYS A 19 10.16 -39.06 24.08
N GLN A 20 8.93 -39.45 24.40
CA GLN A 20 7.71 -38.81 23.89
C GLN A 20 7.53 -37.38 24.45
N LYS A 21 7.89 -37.15 25.71
CA LYS A 21 7.88 -35.80 26.30
C LYS A 21 8.88 -34.88 25.59
N ARG A 22 10.10 -35.36 25.32
CA ARG A 22 11.10 -34.58 24.58
C ARG A 22 10.64 -34.26 23.14
N LEU A 23 10.05 -35.25 22.47
CA LEU A 23 9.51 -35.06 21.12
C LEU A 23 8.37 -34.01 21.12
N LEU A 24 7.48 -34.06 22.09
CA LEU A 24 6.39 -33.07 22.22
C LEU A 24 6.91 -31.66 22.50
N ILE A 25 7.96 -31.52 23.32
CA ILE A 25 8.59 -30.23 23.60
C ILE A 25 9.22 -29.67 22.32
N ILE A 26 9.96 -30.49 21.59
CA ILE A 26 10.60 -30.07 20.33
C ILE A 26 9.54 -29.68 19.30
N ALA A 27 8.49 -30.49 19.16
CA ALA A 27 7.36 -30.18 18.27
C ALA A 27 6.63 -28.90 18.68
N GLY A 28 6.41 -28.68 19.97
CA GLY A 28 5.81 -27.46 20.50
C GLY A 28 6.65 -26.21 20.23
N VAL A 29 7.96 -26.29 20.48
CA VAL A 29 8.89 -25.20 20.18
C VAL A 29 8.92 -24.93 18.67
N GLY A 30 8.98 -25.98 17.85
CA GLY A 30 8.94 -25.86 16.38
C GLY A 30 7.66 -25.19 15.88
N ALA A 31 6.50 -25.56 16.45
CA ALA A 31 5.22 -24.94 16.11
C ALA A 31 5.16 -23.45 16.48
N VAL A 32 5.67 -23.08 17.66
CA VAL A 32 5.74 -21.67 18.09
C VAL A 32 6.67 -20.86 17.18
N LEU A 33 7.84 -21.41 16.81
CA LEU A 33 8.77 -20.73 15.88
C LEU A 33 8.17 -20.59 14.48
N ALA A 34 7.48 -21.60 13.98
CA ALA A 34 6.80 -21.54 12.69
C ALA A 34 5.68 -20.49 12.69
N LEU A 35 4.90 -20.43 13.78
CA LEU A 35 3.85 -19.41 13.93
C LEU A 35 4.45 -18.00 14.01
N ALA A 36 5.50 -17.82 14.79
CA ALA A 36 6.19 -16.53 14.88
C ALA A 36 6.75 -16.08 13.52
N LEU A 37 7.39 -17.01 12.79
CA LEU A 37 7.89 -16.73 11.45
C LEU A 37 6.77 -16.36 10.47
N ALA A 38 5.65 -17.07 10.50
CA ALA A 38 4.49 -16.77 9.68
C ALA A 38 3.92 -15.36 9.98
N LEU A 39 3.83 -14.99 11.26
CA LEU A 39 3.39 -13.65 11.68
C LEU A 39 4.37 -12.56 11.23
N ILE A 40 5.67 -12.80 11.32
CA ILE A 40 6.69 -11.86 10.85
C ILE A 40 6.58 -11.68 9.33
N LEU A 41 6.48 -12.77 8.57
CA LEU A 41 6.36 -12.70 7.11
C LEU A 41 5.09 -11.99 6.67
N THR A 42 3.96 -12.22 7.34
CA THR A 42 2.71 -11.51 7.04
C THR A 42 2.79 -10.02 7.41
N ALA A 43 3.45 -9.68 8.52
CA ALA A 43 3.66 -8.28 8.90
C ALA A 43 4.59 -7.54 7.93
N LEU A 44 5.65 -8.18 7.44
CA LEU A 44 6.59 -7.59 6.47
C LEU A 44 6.00 -7.49 5.06
N SER A 45 5.14 -8.41 4.64
CA SER A 45 4.57 -8.40 3.29
C SER A 45 3.75 -7.15 2.98
N ASN A 46 3.20 -6.51 4.00
CA ASN A 46 2.41 -5.27 3.87
C ASN A 46 3.26 -3.99 3.85
N GLN A 47 4.59 -4.09 3.98
CA GLN A 47 5.48 -2.92 4.05
C GLN A 47 6.06 -2.48 2.70
N ILE A 48 5.99 -3.33 1.66
CA ILE A 48 6.53 -3.00 0.35
C ILE A 48 5.47 -2.25 -0.46
N VAL A 49 5.48 -0.93 -0.36
CA VAL A 49 4.59 -0.05 -1.15
C VAL A 49 5.33 0.38 -2.41
N PHE A 50 4.96 -0.19 -3.55
CA PHE A 50 5.54 0.15 -4.84
C PHE A 50 5.09 1.54 -5.30
N PHE A 51 6.01 2.27 -5.95
CA PHE A 51 5.72 3.54 -6.58
C PHE A 51 5.27 3.34 -8.02
N TYR A 52 4.17 3.98 -8.40
CA TYR A 52 3.63 3.99 -9.77
C TYR A 52 3.25 5.41 -10.17
N THR A 53 3.33 5.68 -11.48
CA THR A 53 2.63 6.80 -12.09
C THR A 53 1.24 6.35 -12.56
N PRO A 54 0.30 7.26 -12.88
CA PRO A 54 -0.99 6.89 -13.45
C PRO A 54 -0.88 5.97 -14.66
N GLY A 55 0.01 6.27 -15.60
CA GLY A 55 0.26 5.45 -16.78
C GLY A 55 0.82 4.07 -16.45
N ASP A 56 1.78 4.00 -15.54
CA ASP A 56 2.35 2.72 -15.09
C ASP A 56 1.34 1.84 -14.37
N ALA A 57 0.49 2.44 -13.52
CA ALA A 57 -0.54 1.72 -12.78
C ALA A 57 -1.56 1.06 -13.73
N LEU A 58 -1.96 1.79 -14.77
CA LEU A 58 -2.86 1.29 -15.81
C LEU A 58 -2.18 0.24 -16.71
N ALA A 59 -0.95 0.49 -17.16
CA ALA A 59 -0.20 -0.42 -18.04
C ALA A 59 0.10 -1.75 -17.36
N LYS A 60 0.47 -1.73 -16.09
CA LYS A 60 0.77 -2.94 -15.29
C LYS A 60 -0.47 -3.60 -14.68
N ARG A 61 -1.65 -3.01 -14.88
CA ARG A 61 -2.93 -3.52 -14.36
C ARG A 61 -2.82 -3.82 -12.85
N VAL A 62 -2.40 -2.81 -12.09
CA VAL A 62 -2.29 -2.94 -10.62
C VAL A 62 -3.60 -3.46 -10.06
N ALA A 63 -3.52 -4.46 -9.18
CA ALA A 63 -4.70 -5.11 -8.63
C ALA A 63 -5.51 -4.14 -7.76
N VAL A 64 -6.83 -4.23 -7.86
CA VAL A 64 -7.77 -3.48 -7.01
C VAL A 64 -7.50 -3.83 -5.54
N GLY A 65 -7.43 -2.81 -4.68
CA GLY A 65 -7.16 -2.96 -3.26
C GLY A 65 -5.67 -3.10 -2.91
N GLN A 66 -4.77 -3.22 -3.89
CA GLN A 66 -3.33 -3.26 -3.63
C GLN A 66 -2.84 -1.88 -3.14
N ALA A 67 -2.15 -1.86 -2.00
CA ALA A 67 -1.53 -0.64 -1.48
C ALA A 67 -0.34 -0.22 -2.36
N ILE A 68 -0.39 0.99 -2.90
CA ILE A 68 0.65 1.58 -3.75
C ILE A 68 0.85 3.06 -3.42
N ARG A 69 1.97 3.60 -3.87
CA ARG A 69 2.25 5.04 -3.94
C ARG A 69 2.02 5.51 -5.36
N LEU A 70 1.06 6.39 -5.54
CA LEU A 70 0.76 7.01 -6.82
C LEU A 70 1.37 8.41 -6.87
N GLY A 71 2.32 8.62 -7.77
CA GLY A 71 2.97 9.91 -7.97
C GLY A 71 2.59 10.52 -9.31
N GLY A 72 2.35 11.83 -9.31
CA GLY A 72 2.00 12.56 -10.51
C GLY A 72 1.85 14.06 -10.24
N LEU A 73 1.48 14.80 -11.26
CA LEU A 73 1.15 16.21 -11.16
C LEU A 73 -0.35 16.38 -10.96
N VAL A 74 -0.74 17.25 -10.05
CA VAL A 74 -2.15 17.61 -9.87
C VAL A 74 -2.59 18.44 -11.07
N ARG A 75 -3.55 17.95 -11.84
CA ARG A 75 -4.12 18.67 -12.98
C ARG A 75 -4.77 19.96 -12.52
N GLN A 76 -4.51 21.06 -13.23
CA GLN A 76 -5.11 22.36 -12.93
C GLN A 76 -6.63 22.33 -13.14
N GLY A 77 -7.38 22.97 -12.24
CA GLY A 77 -8.84 23.02 -12.26
C GLY A 77 -9.52 21.70 -11.92
N SER A 78 -8.76 20.68 -11.47
CA SER A 78 -9.33 19.37 -11.12
C SER A 78 -9.69 19.22 -9.65
N TRP A 79 -9.14 20.06 -8.77
CA TRP A 79 -9.36 19.94 -7.35
C TRP A 79 -10.77 20.41 -6.96
N LYS A 80 -11.51 19.51 -6.37
CA LYS A 80 -12.85 19.75 -5.80
C LYS A 80 -12.83 19.39 -4.32
N LYS A 81 -13.23 20.33 -3.49
CA LYS A 81 -13.35 20.15 -2.05
C LYS A 81 -14.83 20.15 -1.65
N ASN A 82 -15.24 19.09 -0.96
CA ASN A 82 -16.59 18.98 -0.40
C ASN A 82 -16.48 18.57 1.08
N GLY A 83 -16.43 19.55 1.98
CA GLY A 83 -16.15 19.32 3.39
C GLY A 83 -14.73 18.76 3.58
N ASP A 84 -14.64 17.54 4.14
CA ASP A 84 -13.38 16.80 4.30
C ASP A 84 -13.01 15.93 3.10
N ASP A 85 -13.92 15.77 2.14
CA ASP A 85 -13.67 14.98 0.95
C ASP A 85 -13.02 15.85 -0.13
N ASN A 86 -11.83 15.46 -0.54
CA ASN A 86 -11.05 16.10 -1.59
C ASN A 86 -10.94 15.15 -2.77
N THR A 87 -11.26 15.65 -3.96
CA THR A 87 -11.10 14.92 -5.21
C THR A 87 -10.27 15.74 -6.15
N PHE A 88 -9.26 15.13 -6.77
CA PHE A 88 -8.39 15.76 -7.76
C PHE A 88 -7.88 14.71 -8.75
N VAL A 89 -7.31 15.16 -9.86
CA VAL A 89 -6.76 14.29 -10.90
C VAL A 89 -5.24 14.37 -10.87
N LEU A 90 -4.59 13.21 -10.81
CA LEU A 90 -3.15 13.06 -11.02
C LEU A 90 -2.87 12.68 -12.46
N SER A 91 -1.91 13.35 -13.06
CA SER A 91 -1.45 13.10 -14.42
C SER A 91 0.07 12.88 -14.44
N ASP A 92 0.53 12.01 -15.34
CA ASP A 92 1.94 11.83 -15.68
C ASP A 92 2.24 12.22 -17.13
N GLY A 93 1.29 12.93 -17.77
CA GLY A 93 1.37 13.32 -19.17
C GLY A 93 1.05 12.19 -20.18
N LYS A 94 0.86 10.94 -19.71
CA LYS A 94 0.43 9.80 -20.54
C LYS A 94 -0.97 9.35 -20.18
N ALA A 95 -1.28 9.38 -18.88
CA ALA A 95 -2.55 8.96 -18.34
C ALA A 95 -2.95 9.83 -17.14
N GLU A 96 -4.22 9.77 -16.83
CA GLU A 96 -4.82 10.48 -15.71
C GLU A 96 -5.53 9.49 -14.79
N MET A 97 -5.47 9.75 -13.48
CA MET A 97 -6.18 8.97 -12.48
C MET A 97 -6.84 9.90 -11.47
N THR A 98 -8.12 9.69 -11.26
CA THR A 98 -8.87 10.41 -10.22
C THR A 98 -8.47 9.90 -8.86
N VAL A 99 -8.16 10.83 -7.95
CA VAL A 99 -7.79 10.55 -6.57
C VAL A 99 -8.86 11.11 -5.65
N SER A 100 -9.34 10.29 -4.74
CA SER A 100 -10.22 10.68 -3.64
C SER A 100 -9.44 10.59 -2.33
N PHE A 101 -9.43 11.68 -1.56
CA PHE A 101 -8.76 11.75 -0.27
C PHE A 101 -9.70 12.35 0.77
N LYS A 102 -9.87 11.67 1.88
CA LYS A 102 -10.69 12.16 3.00
C LYS A 102 -9.79 12.67 4.12
N GLY A 103 -9.84 13.97 4.37
CA GLY A 103 -9.06 14.62 5.41
C GLY A 103 -8.51 15.97 4.98
N ILE A 104 -7.59 16.50 5.78
CA ILE A 104 -6.93 17.78 5.53
C ILE A 104 -5.75 17.55 4.60
N LEU A 105 -5.76 18.20 3.43
CA LEU A 105 -4.61 18.20 2.54
C LEU A 105 -3.44 18.98 3.15
N PRO A 106 -2.19 18.61 2.85
CA PRO A 106 -1.02 19.37 3.29
C PRO A 106 -1.07 20.84 2.87
N ASP A 107 -0.52 21.74 3.67
CA ASP A 107 -0.48 23.19 3.39
C ASP A 107 0.19 23.53 2.06
N LEU A 108 1.09 22.64 1.61
CA LEU A 108 1.84 22.79 0.35
C LEU A 108 1.11 22.19 -0.87
N PHE A 109 -0.08 21.60 -0.67
CA PHE A 109 -0.85 21.06 -1.79
C PHE A 109 -1.33 22.22 -2.69
N ARG A 110 -0.96 22.14 -3.96
CA ARG A 110 -1.40 23.09 -5.01
C ARG A 110 -1.67 22.31 -6.30
N GLU A 111 -2.57 22.82 -7.10
CA GLU A 111 -2.74 22.36 -8.49
C GLU A 111 -1.52 22.71 -9.33
N GLY A 112 -1.17 21.84 -10.27
CA GLY A 112 0.06 21.95 -11.05
C GLY A 112 1.32 21.46 -10.35
N GLN A 113 1.23 21.02 -9.11
CA GLN A 113 2.36 20.56 -8.32
C GLN A 113 2.46 19.04 -8.29
N GLY A 114 3.71 18.53 -8.18
CA GLY A 114 3.98 17.11 -8.00
C GLY A 114 3.66 16.65 -6.58
N ILE A 115 2.86 15.60 -6.47
CA ILE A 115 2.52 14.98 -5.19
C ILE A 115 2.70 13.47 -5.25
N VAL A 116 2.76 12.86 -4.09
CA VAL A 116 2.70 11.40 -3.92
C VAL A 116 1.54 11.09 -2.99
N ALA A 117 0.58 10.30 -3.48
CA ALA A 117 -0.54 9.79 -2.71
C ALA A 117 -0.32 8.32 -2.36
N GLU A 118 -0.50 7.93 -1.12
CA GLU A 118 -0.48 6.54 -0.65
C GLU A 118 -1.91 6.04 -0.54
N GLY A 119 -2.19 4.85 -1.07
CA GLY A 119 -3.54 4.31 -1.06
C GLY A 119 -3.70 3.09 -1.97
N SER A 120 -4.90 2.87 -2.48
CA SER A 120 -5.21 1.76 -3.37
C SER A 120 -6.22 2.15 -4.45
N ILE A 121 -6.20 1.42 -5.57
CA ILE A 121 -7.18 1.61 -6.65
C ILE A 121 -8.48 0.89 -6.27
N GLY A 122 -9.60 1.59 -6.31
CA GLY A 122 -10.93 1.03 -6.11
C GLY A 122 -11.42 0.25 -7.33
N ALA A 123 -12.51 -0.51 -7.17
CA ALA A 123 -13.16 -1.24 -8.26
C ALA A 123 -13.77 -0.32 -9.33
N ASP A 124 -14.02 0.93 -8.98
CA ASP A 124 -14.49 2.02 -9.83
C ASP A 124 -13.38 2.72 -10.64
N GLY A 125 -12.11 2.29 -10.45
CA GLY A 125 -10.95 2.91 -11.05
C GLY A 125 -10.49 4.20 -10.38
N VAL A 126 -11.13 4.63 -9.29
CA VAL A 126 -10.71 5.79 -8.48
C VAL A 126 -9.64 5.36 -7.49
N PHE A 127 -8.59 6.15 -7.36
CA PHE A 127 -7.56 5.92 -6.36
C PHE A 127 -7.99 6.51 -5.02
N THR A 128 -8.23 5.65 -4.04
CA THR A 128 -8.56 6.08 -2.68
C THR A 128 -7.26 6.28 -1.90
N ALA A 129 -6.91 7.53 -1.64
CA ALA A 129 -5.72 7.90 -0.89
C ALA A 129 -5.98 7.84 0.62
N THR A 130 -5.05 7.25 1.35
CA THR A 130 -5.00 7.25 2.82
C THR A 130 -4.07 8.35 3.33
N ASN A 131 -3.08 8.74 2.52
CA ASN A 131 -2.14 9.80 2.83
C ASN A 131 -1.74 10.54 1.55
N VAL A 132 -1.51 11.85 1.66
CA VAL A 132 -1.04 12.72 0.56
C VAL A 132 0.18 13.49 1.04
N LEU A 133 1.27 13.35 0.29
CA LEU A 133 2.53 14.04 0.55
C LEU A 133 2.79 15.03 -0.58
N ALA A 134 2.78 16.32 -0.26
CA ALA A 134 3.26 17.37 -1.14
C ALA A 134 4.71 17.70 -0.78
N LYS A 135 5.61 17.77 -1.77
CA LYS A 135 7.01 18.14 -1.52
C LYS A 135 7.20 19.65 -1.57
N HIS A 136 8.17 20.10 -0.83
CA HIS A 136 8.49 21.54 -0.66
C HIS A 136 9.11 22.20 -1.90
N ASP A 137 9.44 21.44 -2.96
CA ASP A 137 10.04 21.96 -4.18
C ASP A 137 8.96 22.35 -5.18
N GLU A 138 8.80 23.63 -5.43
CA GLU A 138 7.94 24.16 -6.51
C GLU A 138 8.32 23.61 -7.89
N ASN A 139 9.55 23.08 -8.03
CA ASN A 139 10.09 22.46 -9.23
C ASN A 139 10.27 20.93 -9.12
N TYR A 140 9.66 20.26 -8.12
CA TYR A 140 9.82 18.81 -8.00
C TYR A 140 8.99 18.08 -9.06
N ILE A 141 9.65 17.61 -10.08
CA ILE A 141 9.11 16.63 -11.04
C ILE A 141 9.60 15.24 -10.60
N PRO A 142 8.71 14.25 -10.40
CA PRO A 142 9.12 12.88 -10.08
C PRO A 142 10.14 12.36 -11.11
N LYS A 143 11.20 11.67 -10.63
CA LYS A 143 12.29 11.19 -11.51
C LYS A 143 11.79 10.40 -12.73
N GLN A 144 10.73 9.61 -12.54
CA GLN A 144 10.13 8.81 -13.61
C GLN A 144 9.58 9.68 -14.74
N ILE A 145 8.97 10.81 -14.42
CA ILE A 145 8.47 11.78 -15.41
C ILE A 145 9.64 12.46 -16.10
N VAL A 146 10.68 12.83 -15.34
CA VAL A 146 11.93 13.39 -15.89
C VAL A 146 12.60 12.40 -16.85
N ASP A 147 12.69 11.13 -16.47
CA ASP A 147 13.33 10.11 -17.30
C ASP A 147 12.53 9.83 -18.59
N ASP A 148 11.21 9.88 -18.52
CA ASP A 148 10.35 9.74 -19.69
C ASP A 148 10.42 10.96 -20.63
N LEU A 149 10.48 12.17 -20.07
CA LEU A 149 10.69 13.40 -20.83
C LEU A 149 12.07 13.42 -21.50
N LYS A 150 13.11 12.95 -20.80
CA LYS A 150 14.46 12.77 -21.38
C LYS A 150 14.46 11.78 -22.54
N LYS A 151 13.77 10.64 -22.40
CA LYS A 151 13.64 9.65 -23.49
C LYS A 151 12.93 10.20 -24.73
N ARG A 152 12.00 11.15 -24.54
CA ARG A 152 11.29 11.82 -25.62
C ARG A 152 12.02 13.03 -26.19
N GLY A 153 13.14 13.46 -25.55
CA GLY A 153 13.87 14.67 -25.97
C GLY A 153 13.17 15.98 -25.59
N GLU A 154 12.16 15.94 -24.75
CA GLU A 154 11.33 17.08 -24.33
C GLU A 154 11.80 17.71 -23.02
N TRP A 155 12.82 17.11 -22.36
CA TRP A 155 13.35 17.61 -21.09
C TRP A 155 14.18 18.89 -21.30
N ARG A 156 13.75 19.97 -20.62
CA ARG A 156 14.47 21.25 -20.55
C ARG A 156 14.87 21.51 -19.10
N PRO A 157 16.16 21.39 -18.73
CA PRO A 157 16.61 21.61 -17.35
C PRO A 157 16.41 23.05 -16.87
N ASP A 158 16.43 24.02 -17.81
CA ASP A 158 16.33 25.44 -17.51
C ASP A 158 14.89 25.95 -17.36
N ASP A 159 13.90 25.18 -17.81
CA ASP A 159 12.48 25.47 -17.66
C ASP A 159 11.66 24.18 -17.55
N PRO A 160 11.60 23.62 -16.34
CA PRO A 160 10.81 22.40 -16.09
C PRO A 160 9.30 22.59 -16.32
N GLN A 161 8.81 23.82 -16.21
CA GLN A 161 7.39 24.16 -16.38
C GLN A 161 6.98 24.13 -17.86
N ALA A 162 7.85 24.59 -18.77
CA ALA A 162 7.58 24.54 -20.21
C ALA A 162 7.48 23.11 -20.73
N ALA A 163 8.23 22.15 -20.13
CA ALA A 163 8.12 20.74 -20.47
C ALA A 163 6.76 20.14 -20.05
N LEU A 164 6.11 20.71 -19.05
CA LEU A 164 4.78 20.30 -18.57
C LEU A 164 3.66 20.96 -19.40
N GLU A 165 3.89 22.15 -19.94
CA GLU A 165 2.93 22.83 -20.81
C GLU A 165 2.80 22.15 -22.17
N SER A 166 3.87 21.51 -22.67
CA SER A 166 3.82 20.70 -23.90
C SER A 166 3.00 19.40 -23.76
N MET A 167 2.60 19.06 -22.54
CA MET A 167 1.76 17.91 -22.23
C MET A 167 0.25 18.24 -22.11
N ARG A 168 -0.16 19.46 -22.41
CA ARG A 168 -1.57 19.88 -22.40
C ARG A 168 -2.31 19.56 -23.67
#